data_a8c64e380f6a0709e1035e101f8b6452
#
_entry.id   a8c64e380f6a0709e1035e101f8b6452
#
_cell.length_a   1.000
_cell.length_b   1.000
_cell.length_c   1.000
_cell.angle_alpha   90.00
_cell.angle_beta   90.00
_cell.angle_gamma   90.00
#
_symmetry.space_group_name_H-M   'P 1'
#
loop_
_entity.id
_entity.type
_entity.pdbx_description
1 polymer ?
#
loop_
_entity_poly.entity_id
_entity_poly.type
_entity_poly.pdbx_seq_one_letter_code
_entity_poly.pdbx_strand_id
1 'polypeptide(L)'
;MVQNQPKQSRTQRLGNVKNFVRVVKSYLAKYQWTQKDLAVAADMSEAMISRMFRDQNGRGDTFDLTPVMVMKIACALEVGTEGYMQLMGAAYPEFVDALRSKERTMILNINLSEKGKPPL
;
A
#
# COMPACT_ATOMS: atom_id res chain seq x y z
N MET A 1 6.85 29.05 -9.84
CA MET A 1 6.64 28.53 -9.66
C MET A 1 6.74 27.85 -9.29
N VAL A 2 6.80 27.61 -9.06
CA VAL A 2 6.85 26.91 -8.84
C VAL A 2 6.45 26.11 -8.74
N GLN A 3 6.40 25.55 -8.81
CA GLN A 3 6.16 24.75 -8.76
C GLN A 3 6.15 23.99 -8.89
N ASN A 4 6.22 23.78 -8.96
CA ASN A 4 6.29 23.06 -9.36
C ASN A 4 6.52 21.94 -9.01
N GLN A 5 6.54 21.54 -8.38
CA GLN A 5 6.57 20.50 -7.75
C GLN A 5 5.56 19.69 -8.13
N PRO A 6 5.78 18.69 -8.60
CA PRO A 6 4.78 17.90 -9.08
C PRO A 6 4.12 17.29 -7.96
N LYS A 7 3.00 17.68 -7.73
CA LYS A 7 2.33 17.06 -6.88
C LYS A 7 1.85 15.87 -7.48
N GLN A 8 1.63 14.76 -6.86
CA GLN A 8 1.03 13.66 -7.36
C GLN A 8 -0.26 14.01 -7.84
N SER A 9 -0.55 13.79 -9.03
CA SER A 9 -1.78 14.18 -9.60
C SER A 9 -2.86 13.25 -9.09
N ARG A 10 -4.07 13.71 -9.16
CA ARG A 10 -5.19 12.91 -8.79
C ARG A 10 -5.26 11.66 -9.65
N THR A 11 -4.89 11.77 -10.90
CA THR A 11 -4.86 10.64 -11.81
C THR A 11 -3.91 9.57 -11.31
N GLN A 12 -2.76 9.96 -10.82
CA GLN A 12 -1.81 9.01 -10.29
C GLN A 12 -2.36 8.31 -9.06
N ARG A 13 -3.06 9.04 -8.22
CA ARG A 13 -3.64 8.42 -7.04
C ARG A 13 -4.71 7.43 -7.42
N LEU A 14 -5.51 7.75 -8.41
CA LEU A 14 -6.52 6.82 -8.86
C LEU A 14 -5.89 5.57 -9.42
N GLY A 15 -4.78 5.73 -10.13
CA GLY A 15 -4.05 4.60 -10.64
C GLY A 15 -3.56 3.69 -9.53
N ASN A 16 -3.13 4.30 -8.44
CA ASN A 16 -2.66 3.52 -7.31
C ASN A 16 -3.81 2.73 -6.68
N VAL A 17 -4.97 3.33 -6.59
CA VAL A 17 -6.13 2.62 -6.06
C VAL A 17 -6.44 1.41 -6.94
N LYS A 18 -6.36 1.58 -8.24
CA LYS A 18 -6.64 0.50 -9.16
C LYS A 18 -5.67 -0.66 -8.93
N ASN A 19 -4.40 -0.36 -8.78
CA ASN A 19 -3.41 -1.40 -8.55
C ASN A 19 -3.61 -2.08 -7.21
N PHE A 20 -3.92 -1.29 -6.19
CA PHE A 20 -4.16 -1.83 -4.86
C PHE A 20 -5.36 -2.77 -4.89
N VAL A 21 -6.44 -2.34 -5.52
CA VAL A 21 -7.66 -3.15 -5.58
C VAL A 21 -7.39 -4.44 -6.34
N ARG A 22 -6.58 -4.38 -7.37
CA ARG A 22 -6.26 -5.59 -8.12
C ARG A 22 -5.60 -6.63 -7.22
N VAL A 23 -4.66 -6.20 -6.40
CA VAL A 23 -4.00 -7.12 -5.49
C VAL A 23 -4.96 -7.64 -4.44
N VAL A 24 -5.80 -6.74 -3.88
CA VAL A 24 -6.77 -7.15 -2.89
C VAL A 24 -7.73 -8.18 -3.47
N LYS A 25 -8.17 -7.95 -4.70
CA LYS A 25 -9.10 -8.90 -5.32
C LYS A 25 -8.48 -10.28 -5.48
N SER A 26 -7.19 -10.35 -5.72
CA SER A 26 -6.56 -11.65 -5.85
C SER A 26 -6.59 -12.41 -4.51
N TYR A 27 -6.46 -11.69 -3.39
CA TYR A 27 -6.59 -12.33 -2.09
C TYR A 27 -8.03 -12.76 -1.84
N LEU A 28 -8.99 -11.91 -2.20
CA LEU A 28 -10.38 -12.27 -2.00
C LEU A 28 -10.74 -13.53 -2.78
N ALA A 29 -10.25 -13.61 -4.01
CA ALA A 29 -10.51 -14.78 -4.81
C ALA A 29 -9.91 -16.02 -4.18
N LYS A 30 -8.70 -15.89 -3.67
CA LYS A 30 -8.03 -17.01 -3.05
C LYS A 30 -8.77 -17.48 -1.81
N TYR A 31 -9.27 -16.54 -1.01
CA TYR A 31 -9.96 -16.90 0.22
C TYR A 31 -11.44 -17.14 -0.01
N GLN A 32 -11.95 -16.84 -1.18
CA GLN A 32 -13.38 -16.91 -1.50
C GLN A 32 -14.17 -15.97 -0.62
N TRP A 33 -13.66 -14.79 -0.43
CA TRP A 33 -14.32 -13.76 0.36
C TRP A 33 -15.06 -12.80 -0.53
N THR A 34 -16.17 -12.28 -0.03
CA THR A 34 -16.89 -11.21 -0.71
C THR A 34 -16.38 -9.86 -0.19
N GLN A 35 -16.84 -8.79 -0.80
CA GLN A 35 -16.52 -7.47 -0.30
C GLN A 35 -17.04 -7.28 1.11
N LYS A 36 -18.18 -7.88 1.40
CA LYS A 36 -18.74 -7.79 2.74
C LYS A 36 -17.83 -8.48 3.75
N ASP A 37 -17.33 -9.64 3.39
CA ASP A 37 -16.41 -10.35 4.27
C ASP A 37 -15.19 -9.49 4.57
N LEU A 38 -14.66 -8.85 3.56
CA LEU A 38 -13.51 -7.99 3.75
C LEU A 38 -13.85 -6.81 4.65
N ALA A 39 -15.01 -6.22 4.44
CA ALA A 39 -15.41 -5.06 5.24
C ALA A 39 -15.49 -5.43 6.71
N VAL A 40 -16.08 -6.56 7.01
CA VAL A 40 -16.19 -7.00 8.38
C VAL A 40 -14.81 -7.25 8.98
N ALA A 41 -13.97 -7.97 8.26
CA ALA A 41 -12.65 -8.31 8.76
C ALA A 41 -11.77 -7.10 8.94
N ALA A 42 -11.91 -6.11 8.07
CA ALA A 42 -11.07 -4.92 8.12
C ALA A 42 -11.66 -3.82 8.99
N ASP A 43 -12.83 -4.06 9.56
CA ASP A 43 -13.49 -3.04 10.37
C ASP A 43 -13.71 -1.77 9.55
N MET A 44 -14.26 -1.94 8.37
CA MET A 44 -14.59 -0.84 7.49
C MET A 44 -16.01 -1.06 7.02
N SER A 45 -16.66 0.01 6.59
CA SER A 45 -18.03 -0.14 6.12
C SER A 45 -18.03 -0.80 4.75
N GLU A 46 -19.09 -1.53 4.48
CA GLU A 46 -19.22 -2.17 3.18
C GLU A 46 -19.32 -1.13 2.09
N ALA A 47 -19.97 0.00 2.39
CA ALA A 47 -20.11 1.08 1.43
C ALA A 47 -18.73 1.62 1.04
N MET A 48 -17.84 1.73 2.00
CA MET A 48 -16.49 2.23 1.74
C MET A 48 -15.72 1.23 0.87
N ILE A 49 -15.79 -0.03 1.19
CA ILE A 49 -15.12 -1.06 0.39
C ILE A 49 -15.69 -1.04 -1.03
N SER A 50 -16.99 -0.92 -1.15
CA SER A 50 -17.62 -0.90 -2.45
C SER A 50 -17.17 0.30 -3.28
N ARG A 51 -17.07 1.46 -2.63
CA ARG A 51 -16.60 2.65 -3.34
C ARG A 51 -15.17 2.48 -3.80
N MET A 52 -14.34 1.91 -2.95
CA MET A 52 -12.95 1.69 -3.32
C MET A 52 -12.85 0.79 -4.53
N PHE A 53 -13.65 -0.27 -4.56
CA PHE A 53 -13.60 -1.20 -5.67
C PHE A 53 -14.14 -0.57 -6.95
N ARG A 54 -15.10 0.33 -6.82
CA ARG A 54 -15.63 0.98 -8.01
C ARG A 54 -14.65 1.96 -8.60
N ASP A 55 -13.87 2.62 -7.76
CA ASP A 55 -12.93 3.62 -8.24
C ASP A 55 -11.76 3.00 -8.97
N GLN A 56 -11.64 1.68 -8.94
CA GLN A 56 -10.55 1.05 -9.66
C GLN A 56 -10.62 1.35 -11.15
N ASN A 57 -11.75 1.85 -11.63
CA ASN A 57 -11.87 2.18 -13.02
C ASN A 57 -11.31 3.55 -13.34
N GLY A 58 -10.88 4.26 -12.36
CA GLY A 58 -10.26 5.56 -12.59
C GLY A 58 -11.24 6.63 -12.93
N ARG A 59 -12.56 6.46 -12.68
CA ARG A 59 -13.39 7.44 -13.03
C ARG A 59 -13.73 8.26 -11.96
N GLY A 60 -13.60 8.22 -11.01
CA GLY A 60 -13.98 9.02 -10.15
C GLY A 60 -13.34 9.74 -9.48
N ASP A 61 -13.67 10.16 -8.62
CA ASP A 61 -13.00 10.98 -8.08
C ASP A 61 -12.74 10.54 -6.95
N THR A 62 -12.72 9.57 -6.69
CA THR A 62 -12.49 9.70 -6.01
C THR A 62 -12.44 9.04 -4.80
N PHE A 63 -11.94 7.88 -4.63
CA PHE A 63 -11.73 7.25 -3.37
C PHE A 63 -10.36 7.64 -2.87
N ASP A 64 -10.33 8.15 -1.64
CA ASP A 64 -9.08 8.53 -1.04
C ASP A 64 -8.54 7.36 -0.26
N LEU A 65 -7.66 6.60 -0.82
CA LEU A 65 -7.03 5.49 -0.13
C LEU A 65 -5.98 6.03 0.82
N THR A 66 -6.04 5.63 2.08
CA THR A 66 -5.07 6.11 3.06
C THR A 66 -4.21 4.94 3.56
N PRO A 67 -3.04 5.24 4.12
CA PRO A 67 -2.21 4.16 4.66
C PRO A 67 -2.89 3.35 5.76
N VAL A 68 -3.77 3.99 6.52
CA VAL A 68 -4.48 3.27 7.56
C VAL A 68 -5.41 2.24 6.95
N MET A 69 -6.05 2.59 5.84
CA MET A 69 -6.92 1.64 5.15
C MET A 69 -6.11 0.46 4.62
N VAL A 70 -4.95 0.74 4.06
CA VAL A 70 -4.10 -0.33 3.57
C VAL A 70 -3.71 -1.26 4.73
N MET A 71 -3.37 -0.68 5.87
CA MET A 71 -2.99 -1.47 7.01
C MET A 71 -4.15 -2.32 7.51
N LYS A 72 -5.34 -1.73 7.59
CA LYS A 72 -6.51 -2.47 8.05
C LYS A 72 -6.80 -3.66 7.13
N ILE A 73 -6.71 -3.43 5.84
CA ILE A 73 -6.98 -4.49 4.88
C ILE A 73 -5.89 -5.56 4.94
N ALA A 74 -4.64 -5.14 5.06
CA ALA A 74 -3.56 -6.11 5.15
C ALA A 74 -3.71 -6.98 6.39
N CYS A 75 -4.08 -6.38 7.51
CA CYS A 75 -4.29 -7.14 8.72
C CYS A 75 -5.47 -8.09 8.57
N ALA A 76 -6.53 -7.63 7.94
CA ALA A 76 -7.71 -8.46 7.74
C ALA A 76 -7.39 -9.68 6.88
N LEU A 77 -6.54 -9.49 5.91
CA LEU A 77 -6.17 -10.57 5.01
C LEU A 77 -5.03 -11.43 5.55
N GLU A 78 -4.46 -11.02 6.66
CA GLU A 78 -3.37 -11.77 7.33
C GLU A 78 -2.25 -12.07 6.38
N VAL A 79 -1.81 -11.04 5.67
CA VAL A 79 -0.82 -11.25 4.62
C VAL A 79 0.63 -11.25 5.12
N GLY A 80 0.85 -10.89 6.35
CA GLY A 80 2.22 -10.84 6.88
C GLY A 80 2.98 -9.62 6.39
N THR A 81 4.22 -9.52 6.81
CA THR A 81 5.03 -8.35 6.48
C THR A 81 5.25 -8.22 4.99
N GLU A 82 5.56 -9.30 4.32
CA GLU A 82 5.78 -9.25 2.90
C GLU A 82 4.53 -8.88 2.15
N GLY A 83 3.41 -9.45 2.53
CA GLY A 83 2.15 -9.09 1.90
C GLY A 83 1.77 -7.66 2.15
N TYR A 84 2.04 -7.16 3.36
CA TYR A 84 1.79 -5.76 3.67
C TYR A 84 2.63 -4.87 2.76
N MET A 85 3.89 -5.21 2.58
CA MET A 85 4.76 -4.43 1.70
C MET A 85 4.26 -4.48 0.26
N GLN A 86 3.75 -5.61 -0.15
CA GLN A 86 3.19 -5.73 -1.48
C GLN A 86 1.98 -4.82 -1.66
N LEU A 87 1.10 -4.81 -0.67
CA LEU A 87 -0.08 -3.95 -0.74
C LEU A 87 0.30 -2.49 -0.68
N MET A 88 1.24 -2.13 0.18
CA MET A 88 1.71 -0.76 0.25
C MET A 88 2.39 -0.36 -1.06
N GLY A 89 3.12 -1.28 -1.66
CA GLY A 89 3.78 -0.99 -2.93
C GLY A 89 2.79 -0.76 -4.05
N ALA A 90 1.69 -1.48 -4.03
CA ALA A 90 0.66 -1.27 -5.03
C ALA A 90 -0.03 0.07 -4.82
N ALA A 91 -0.28 0.44 -3.57
CA ALA A 91 -0.96 1.69 -3.27
C ALA A 91 -0.05 2.89 -3.36
N TYR A 92 1.18 2.75 -2.91
CA TYR A 92 2.12 3.86 -2.83
C TYR A 92 3.50 3.40 -3.27
N PRO A 93 3.73 3.31 -4.56
CA PRO A 93 5.03 2.82 -5.04
C PRO A 93 6.20 3.63 -4.54
N GLU A 94 6.02 4.94 -4.42
CA GLU A 94 7.12 5.79 -3.99
C GLU A 94 7.52 5.49 -2.55
N PHE A 95 6.55 5.14 -1.73
CA PHE A 95 6.84 4.85 -0.35
C PHE A 95 7.73 3.62 -0.25
N VAL A 96 7.42 2.60 -1.02
CA VAL A 96 8.20 1.37 -0.97
C VAL A 96 9.60 1.59 -1.52
N ASP A 97 9.70 2.38 -2.60
CA ASP A 97 11.01 2.69 -3.16
C ASP A 97 11.85 3.43 -2.16
N ALA A 98 11.27 4.40 -1.47
CA ALA A 98 11.99 5.16 -0.47
C ALA A 98 12.42 4.27 0.70
N LEU A 99 11.55 3.36 1.08
CA LEU A 99 11.85 2.47 2.18
C LEU A 99 13.00 1.53 1.83
N ARG A 100 12.98 0.99 0.62
CA ARG A 100 14.05 0.12 0.19
C ARG A 100 15.39 0.84 0.10
N SER A 101 15.35 2.07 -0.35
CA SER A 101 16.54 2.87 -0.42
C SER A 101 17.13 3.10 0.96
N LYS A 102 16.27 3.40 1.93
CA LYS A 102 16.68 3.63 3.28
C LYS A 102 17.22 2.35 3.89
N GLU A 103 16.57 1.26 3.64
CA GLU A 103 17.01 -0.04 4.15
C GLU A 103 18.40 -0.37 3.63
N ARG A 104 18.64 -0.12 2.36
CA ARG A 104 19.93 -0.39 1.76
C ARG A 104 21.00 0.44 2.41
N THR A 105 20.69 1.70 2.68
CA THR A 105 21.64 2.60 3.32
C THR A 105 21.96 2.11 4.73
N MET A 106 20.96 1.66 5.45
CA MET A 106 21.16 1.15 6.79
C MET A 106 22.06 -0.06 6.80
N ILE A 107 21.85 -0.97 5.87
CA ILE A 107 22.67 -2.16 5.78
C ILE A 107 24.11 -1.79 5.48
N LEU A 108 24.32 -0.84 4.60
CA LEU A 108 25.66 -0.40 4.30
C LEU A 108 26.34 0.19 5.52
N ASN A 109 25.61 1.00 6.26
CA ASN A 109 26.17 1.61 7.45
C ASN A 109 26.54 0.57 8.50
N ILE A 110 25.74 -0.44 8.65
CA ILE A 110 26.04 -1.50 9.59
C ILE A 110 27.31 -2.22 9.18
N ASN A 111 27.42 -2.55 7.90
CA ASN A 111 28.60 -3.23 7.41
C ASN A 111 29.86 -2.40 7.62
N LEU A 112 29.77 -1.12 7.36
CA LEU A 112 30.92 -0.25 7.56
C LEU A 112 31.30 -0.17 9.02
N SER A 113 30.31 -0.12 9.88
CA SER A 113 30.57 -0.08 11.29
C SER A 113 31.29 -1.32 11.75
N GLU A 114 30.83 -2.45 11.29
CA GLU A 114 31.44 -3.70 11.67
C GLU A 114 32.86 -3.81 11.19
N LYS A 115 33.13 -3.27 10.02
CA LYS A 115 34.46 -3.33 9.53
C LYS A 115 35.35 -2.33 10.21
N GLY A 116 34.85 -1.20 10.56
CA GLY A 116 35.63 -0.11 11.09
C GLY A 116 35.73 -0.07 12.58
N LYS A 117 34.97 -0.84 13.30
CA LYS A 117 34.99 -0.76 14.66
C LYS A 117 34.84 -2.03 15.27
N PRO A 118 35.36 -2.27 16.38
CA PRO A 118 35.17 -3.52 17.08
C PRO A 118 33.77 -3.63 17.51
N PRO A 119 33.26 -4.78 17.57
CA PRO A 119 31.92 -4.94 18.02
C PRO A 119 31.85 -4.56 19.47
N LEU A 120 30.76 -4.13 19.86
CA LEU A 120 30.60 -3.73 21.24
C LEU A 120 30.55 -4.83 22.22
#